data_1c438cd17a156dcf3b985547d4eace1a
#
_entry.id   1c438cd17a156dcf3b985547d4eace1a
#
_cell.length_a   1.000
_cell.length_b   1.000
_cell.length_c   1.000
_cell.angle_alpha   90.00
_cell.angle_beta   90.00
_cell.angle_gamma   90.00
#
_symmetry.space_group_name_H-M   'P 1'
#
loop_
_entity.id
_entity.type
_entity.pdbx_description
1 polymer ?
#
loop_
_entity_poly.entity_id
_entity_poly.type
_entity_poly.pdbx_seq_one_letter_code
_entity_poly.pdbx_strand_id
1 'polypeptide(L)'
;MKHIIKDVLMNYFKEIHSIAVEEELHKDSWNTDLHYKIMVNGKRYSARFMNSARTINPAFGMLSNEQLKEQVRYTYYLREQGIHFMQINKNRAGELFTFVTWNDEQYRFVLSNWIEGEHITHCTENIAEAFGTEARKIHDISSTFQSSIFQKKSHLDGYAQFINMLESKVSACKALREYIDLAKYHIECAHTSDLEFIVQTDLNPLNVLWDSSQQVKGIVDFESISYVDRIEGLAFLIKWYSRTKGIHSHEVCARVASSFLEGYKANNILTLNDYKRLSSLLWLSGSLNWNFVKKTLSVISDERELEEHLEAYRVRGERLSSLLICR
;
A
#
# COMPACT_ATOMS: atom_id res chain seq x y z
N MET A 1 -10.12 28.17 -3.64
CA MET A 1 -10.45 26.75 -3.73
C MET A 1 -11.94 26.47 -3.98
N LYS A 2 -12.92 26.90 -3.13
CA LYS A 2 -14.35 26.60 -3.34
C LYS A 2 -14.89 26.96 -4.74
N HIS A 3 -14.42 28.07 -5.33
CA HIS A 3 -14.82 28.49 -6.68
C HIS A 3 -14.38 27.50 -7.74
N ILE A 4 -13.13 27.06 -7.69
CA ILE A 4 -12.54 26.09 -8.63
C ILE A 4 -13.27 24.74 -8.55
N ILE A 5 -13.57 24.28 -7.32
CA ILE A 5 -14.36 23.04 -7.11
C ILE A 5 -15.71 23.17 -7.82
N LYS A 6 -16.40 24.31 -7.67
CA LYS A 6 -17.68 24.53 -8.34
C LYS A 6 -17.56 24.46 -9.86
N ASP A 7 -16.57 25.17 -10.41
CA ASP A 7 -16.37 25.26 -11.86
C ASP A 7 -16.03 23.90 -12.47
N VAL A 8 -15.16 23.11 -11.85
CA VAL A 8 -14.81 21.79 -12.37
C VAL A 8 -15.98 20.81 -12.25
N LEU A 9 -16.81 20.90 -11.20
CA LEU A 9 -17.97 20.04 -11.00
C LEU A 9 -19.05 20.22 -12.07
N MET A 10 -19.11 21.36 -12.78
CA MET A 10 -19.98 21.55 -13.95
C MET A 10 -19.64 20.59 -15.10
N ASN A 11 -18.44 20.01 -15.12
CA ASN A 11 -18.11 18.96 -16.08
C ASN A 11 -18.72 17.59 -15.69
N TYR A 12 -19.15 17.40 -14.44
CA TYR A 12 -19.70 16.13 -13.93
C TYR A 12 -21.23 16.16 -13.79
N PHE A 13 -21.80 17.31 -13.44
CA PHE A 13 -23.23 17.45 -13.16
C PHE A 13 -23.89 18.38 -14.16
N LYS A 14 -25.10 18.03 -14.61
CA LYS A 14 -25.94 18.90 -15.46
C LYS A 14 -26.38 20.14 -14.68
N GLU A 15 -26.83 19.90 -13.45
CA GLU A 15 -27.34 20.93 -12.55
C GLU A 15 -26.75 20.74 -11.15
N ILE A 16 -26.35 21.86 -10.56
CA ILE A 16 -25.82 21.89 -9.22
C ILE A 16 -26.64 22.88 -8.40
N HIS A 17 -27.49 22.35 -7.52
CA HIS A 17 -28.34 23.14 -6.65
C HIS A 17 -27.64 23.51 -5.33
N SER A 18 -26.74 22.64 -4.86
CA SER A 18 -25.99 22.86 -3.63
C SER A 18 -24.60 22.25 -3.69
N ILE A 19 -23.63 22.96 -3.13
CA ILE A 19 -22.26 22.47 -2.91
C ILE A 19 -21.82 22.87 -1.52
N ALA A 20 -21.27 21.91 -0.76
CA ALA A 20 -20.57 22.16 0.47
C ALA A 20 -19.21 21.43 0.45
N VAL A 21 -18.15 22.09 0.85
CA VAL A 21 -16.86 21.47 1.19
C VAL A 21 -16.94 21.14 2.68
N GLU A 22 -17.05 19.83 3.00
CA GLU A 22 -17.20 19.38 4.38
C GLU A 22 -15.86 19.33 5.08
N GLU A 23 -14.80 18.84 4.38
CA GLU A 23 -13.50 18.60 4.98
C GLU A 23 -12.40 18.66 3.93
N GLU A 24 -11.23 19.13 4.31
CA GLU A 24 -9.98 18.98 3.56
C GLU A 24 -9.19 17.80 4.14
N LEU A 25 -8.99 16.79 3.30
CA LEU A 25 -8.33 15.54 3.68
C LEU A 25 -6.83 15.63 3.41
N HIS A 26 -6.01 14.93 4.20
CA HIS A 26 -4.57 14.76 3.96
C HIS A 26 -3.78 16.06 3.81
N LYS A 27 -4.05 17.08 4.64
CA LYS A 27 -3.36 18.39 4.60
C LYS A 27 -1.83 18.30 4.65
N ASP A 28 -1.31 17.30 5.37
CA ASP A 28 0.14 17.07 5.54
C ASP A 28 0.65 15.92 4.64
N SER A 29 -0.03 15.65 3.52
CA SER A 29 0.39 14.61 2.59
C SER A 29 1.77 14.94 2.00
N TRP A 30 2.60 13.93 1.82
CA TRP A 30 3.92 14.03 1.18
C TRP A 30 3.85 14.47 -0.30
N ASN A 31 2.68 14.39 -0.92
CA ASN A 31 2.42 14.88 -2.27
C ASN A 31 1.71 16.24 -2.23
N THR A 32 1.75 16.95 -3.34
CA THR A 32 1.12 18.27 -3.52
C THR A 32 -0.34 18.18 -3.97
N ASP A 33 -0.96 17.02 -3.81
CA ASP A 33 -2.35 16.82 -4.15
C ASP A 33 -3.27 17.53 -3.15
N LEU A 34 -4.43 17.96 -3.64
CA LEU A 34 -5.47 18.54 -2.81
C LEU A 34 -6.65 17.58 -2.78
N HIS A 35 -7.15 17.26 -1.61
CA HIS A 35 -8.18 16.25 -1.44
C HIS A 35 -9.27 16.75 -0.49
N TYR A 36 -10.53 16.70 -0.95
CA TYR A 36 -11.67 17.24 -0.23
C TYR A 36 -12.80 16.23 -0.16
N LYS A 37 -13.44 16.17 1.00
CA LYS A 37 -14.79 15.63 1.15
C LYS A 37 -15.78 16.71 0.82
N ILE A 38 -16.62 16.46 -0.17
CA ILE A 38 -17.61 17.43 -0.64
C ILE A 38 -19.01 16.84 -0.67
N MET A 39 -20.00 17.70 -0.51
CA MET A 39 -21.41 17.36 -0.73
C MET A 39 -21.92 18.12 -1.96
N VAL A 40 -22.50 17.40 -2.90
CA VAL A 40 -23.13 17.97 -4.11
C VAL A 40 -24.55 17.43 -4.20
N ASN A 41 -25.54 18.32 -4.22
CA ASN A 41 -26.95 17.96 -4.30
C ASN A 41 -27.38 16.91 -3.25
N GLY A 42 -26.87 17.02 -2.02
CA GLY A 42 -27.17 16.12 -0.91
C GLY A 42 -26.42 14.79 -0.92
N LYS A 43 -25.55 14.52 -1.92
CA LYS A 43 -24.73 13.31 -1.97
C LYS A 43 -23.24 13.64 -1.75
N ARG A 44 -22.55 12.79 -0.98
CA ARG A 44 -21.13 12.95 -0.68
C ARG A 44 -20.21 12.35 -1.75
N TYR A 45 -19.10 13.02 -1.98
CA TYR A 45 -18.06 12.65 -2.91
C TYR A 45 -16.68 12.93 -2.33
N SER A 46 -15.68 12.21 -2.83
CA SER A 46 -14.28 12.52 -2.68
C SER A 46 -13.82 13.26 -3.95
N ALA A 47 -13.30 14.46 -3.78
CA ALA A 47 -12.83 15.35 -4.84
C ALA A 47 -11.32 15.52 -4.70
N ARG A 48 -10.54 14.94 -5.61
CA ARG A 48 -9.09 14.96 -5.57
C ARG A 48 -8.51 15.69 -6.77
N PHE A 49 -7.62 16.65 -6.49
CA PHE A 49 -6.81 17.35 -7.47
C PHE A 49 -5.41 16.77 -7.39
N MET A 50 -5.06 15.95 -8.37
CA MET A 50 -3.76 15.31 -8.48
C MET A 50 -2.83 16.21 -9.28
N ASN A 51 -1.77 16.73 -8.65
CA ASN A 51 -0.83 17.60 -9.34
C ASN A 51 -0.16 16.86 -10.50
N SER A 52 -0.23 17.43 -11.71
CA SER A 52 0.35 16.83 -12.92
C SER A 52 1.88 16.84 -12.92
N ALA A 53 2.48 17.80 -12.22
CA ALA A 53 3.92 17.90 -12.01
C ALA A 53 4.39 17.15 -10.76
N ARG A 54 3.58 16.22 -10.27
CA ARG A 54 3.87 15.43 -9.07
C ARG A 54 5.31 14.95 -9.10
N THR A 55 6.07 15.38 -8.11
CA THR A 55 7.47 15.01 -7.98
C THR A 55 7.57 13.48 -7.92
N ILE A 56 8.39 12.92 -8.77
CA ILE A 56 8.63 11.48 -8.79
C ILE A 56 9.24 11.11 -7.45
N ASN A 57 8.48 10.43 -6.62
CA ASN A 57 9.09 9.65 -5.56
C ASN A 57 9.62 8.37 -6.22
N PRO A 58 10.93 8.07 -6.16
CA PRO A 58 11.49 6.85 -6.74
C PRO A 58 10.78 5.57 -6.28
N ALA A 59 10.19 5.58 -5.07
CA ALA A 59 9.43 4.46 -4.52
C ALA A 59 8.05 4.28 -5.17
N PHE A 60 7.43 5.35 -5.71
CA PHE A 60 6.06 5.30 -6.24
C PHE A 60 5.95 5.60 -7.73
N GLY A 61 7.04 6.09 -8.36
CA GLY A 61 7.08 6.40 -9.78
C GLY A 61 6.26 7.63 -10.19
N MET A 62 6.31 7.98 -11.47
CA MET A 62 5.40 8.96 -12.08
C MET A 62 4.06 8.30 -12.37
N LEU A 63 2.98 9.02 -12.10
CA LEU A 63 1.64 8.60 -12.49
C LEU A 63 1.27 9.25 -13.83
N SER A 64 1.52 8.57 -14.95
CA SER A 64 1.08 9.03 -16.26
C SER A 64 -0.45 8.94 -16.41
N ASN A 65 -1.00 9.57 -17.46
CA ASN A 65 -2.44 9.47 -17.73
C ASN A 65 -2.85 8.03 -18.08
N GLU A 66 -1.99 7.30 -18.78
CA GLU A 66 -2.22 5.88 -19.14
C GLU A 66 -2.20 5.00 -17.89
N GLN A 67 -1.25 5.23 -16.98
CA GLN A 67 -1.21 4.53 -15.69
C GLN A 67 -2.45 4.81 -14.87
N LEU A 68 -2.88 6.08 -14.77
CA LEU A 68 -4.11 6.46 -14.07
C LEU A 68 -5.35 5.77 -14.66
N LYS A 69 -5.49 5.78 -15.98
CA LYS A 69 -6.59 5.09 -16.67
C LYS A 69 -6.59 3.59 -16.40
N GLU A 70 -5.42 2.98 -16.41
CA GLU A 70 -5.26 1.55 -16.16
C GLU A 70 -5.55 1.17 -14.70
N GLN A 71 -5.12 2.00 -13.74
CA GLN A 71 -5.47 1.83 -12.34
C GLN A 71 -6.99 1.88 -12.13
N VAL A 72 -7.67 2.84 -12.76
CA VAL A 72 -9.15 2.93 -12.70
C VAL A 72 -9.79 1.73 -13.39
N ARG A 73 -9.24 1.24 -14.53
CA ARG A 73 -9.74 0.01 -15.18
C ARG A 73 -9.66 -1.20 -14.23
N TYR A 74 -8.57 -1.31 -13.49
CA TYR A 74 -8.41 -2.37 -12.49
C TYR A 74 -9.43 -2.24 -11.35
N THR A 75 -9.69 -1.03 -10.83
CA THR A 75 -10.72 -0.86 -9.79
C THR A 75 -12.12 -1.25 -10.29
N TYR A 76 -12.46 -0.95 -11.54
CA TYR A 76 -13.72 -1.39 -12.13
C TYR A 76 -13.77 -2.90 -12.28
N TYR A 77 -12.69 -3.52 -12.74
CA TYR A 77 -12.59 -4.98 -12.82
C TYR A 77 -12.83 -5.65 -11.48
N LEU A 78 -12.22 -5.18 -10.39
CA LEU A 78 -12.47 -5.68 -9.04
C LEU A 78 -13.94 -5.52 -8.63
N ARG A 79 -14.55 -4.37 -8.95
CA ARG A 79 -15.98 -4.12 -8.63
C ARG A 79 -16.91 -5.04 -9.40
N GLU A 80 -16.66 -5.32 -10.66
CA GLU A 80 -17.43 -6.27 -11.48
C GLU A 80 -17.37 -7.69 -10.90
N GLN A 81 -16.29 -8.03 -10.21
CA GLN A 81 -16.10 -9.28 -9.49
C GLN A 81 -16.60 -9.25 -8.03
N GLY A 82 -17.31 -8.20 -7.64
CA GLY A 82 -17.94 -8.09 -6.32
C GLY A 82 -17.05 -7.54 -5.20
N ILE A 83 -15.85 -7.02 -5.51
CA ILE A 83 -15.02 -6.32 -4.52
C ILE A 83 -15.50 -4.88 -4.40
N HIS A 84 -15.77 -4.44 -3.18
CA HIS A 84 -16.23 -3.08 -2.90
C HIS A 84 -15.07 -2.07 -2.95
N PHE A 85 -14.61 -1.74 -4.16
CA PHE A 85 -13.59 -0.70 -4.37
C PHE A 85 -14.24 0.66 -4.65
N MET A 86 -13.55 1.78 -4.33
CA MET A 86 -14.03 3.13 -4.63
C MET A 86 -14.37 3.28 -6.11
N GLN A 87 -15.45 3.99 -6.40
CA GLN A 87 -15.91 4.21 -7.77
C GLN A 87 -15.57 5.62 -8.22
N ILE A 88 -14.76 5.72 -9.28
CA ILE A 88 -14.48 6.98 -9.95
C ILE A 88 -15.61 7.31 -10.90
N ASN A 89 -16.08 8.56 -10.84
CA ASN A 89 -17.16 9.04 -11.71
C ASN A 89 -16.54 9.62 -12.99
N LYS A 90 -17.06 9.21 -14.14
CA LYS A 90 -16.74 9.85 -15.41
C LYS A 90 -17.38 11.23 -15.48
N ASN A 91 -16.69 12.18 -16.11
CA ASN A 91 -17.27 13.46 -16.44
C ASN A 91 -18.30 13.32 -17.58
N ARG A 92 -19.01 14.39 -17.92
CA ARG A 92 -20.08 14.39 -18.96
C ARG A 92 -19.55 14.09 -20.39
N ALA A 93 -18.26 14.24 -20.61
CA ALA A 93 -17.58 13.84 -21.85
C ALA A 93 -17.17 12.35 -21.84
N GLY A 94 -17.41 11.62 -20.73
CA GLY A 94 -17.03 10.22 -20.57
C GLY A 94 -15.59 9.99 -20.09
N GLU A 95 -14.85 11.07 -19.76
CA GLU A 95 -13.48 11.01 -19.28
C GLU A 95 -13.39 10.74 -17.77
N LEU A 96 -12.33 10.07 -17.34
CA LEU A 96 -12.11 9.69 -15.93
C LEU A 96 -11.62 10.84 -15.07
N PHE A 97 -11.04 11.87 -15.66
CA PHE A 97 -10.55 13.06 -14.99
C PHE A 97 -10.73 14.29 -15.87
N THR A 98 -10.71 15.45 -15.25
CA THR A 98 -10.74 16.76 -15.91
C THR A 98 -9.47 17.52 -15.58
N PHE A 99 -8.80 18.11 -16.58
CA PHE A 99 -7.68 19.00 -16.32
C PHE A 99 -8.16 20.34 -15.78
N VAL A 100 -7.48 20.80 -14.73
CA VAL A 100 -7.74 22.08 -14.07
C VAL A 100 -6.42 22.79 -13.85
N THR A 101 -6.35 24.08 -14.22
CA THR A 101 -5.22 24.94 -13.90
C THR A 101 -5.56 25.80 -12.69
N TRP A 102 -4.71 25.80 -11.68
CA TRP A 102 -4.85 26.62 -10.49
C TRP A 102 -3.48 27.05 -9.96
N ASN A 103 -3.29 28.34 -9.68
CA ASN A 103 -2.01 28.93 -9.29
C ASN A 103 -0.85 28.53 -10.21
N ASP A 104 -1.07 28.62 -11.52
CA ASP A 104 -0.12 28.24 -12.58
C ASP A 104 0.30 26.76 -12.59
N GLU A 105 -0.32 25.93 -11.76
CA GLU A 105 -0.11 24.49 -11.75
C GLU A 105 -1.29 23.76 -12.41
N GLN A 106 -0.98 22.65 -13.11
CA GLN A 106 -1.97 21.80 -13.74
C GLN A 106 -2.28 20.59 -12.86
N TYR A 107 -3.58 20.35 -12.66
CA TYR A 107 -4.10 19.23 -11.90
C TYR A 107 -5.01 18.34 -12.75
N ARG A 108 -5.03 17.05 -12.44
CA ARG A 108 -6.06 16.11 -12.85
C ARG A 108 -7.10 16.03 -11.74
N PHE A 109 -8.28 16.53 -11.98
CA PHE A 109 -9.39 16.42 -11.04
C PHE A 109 -10.09 15.08 -11.21
N VAL A 110 -10.15 14.31 -10.15
CA VAL A 110 -10.84 13.02 -10.06
C VAL A 110 -11.97 13.14 -9.05
N LEU A 111 -13.17 12.72 -9.44
CA LEU A 111 -14.35 12.67 -8.57
C LEU A 111 -14.72 11.21 -8.31
N SER A 112 -14.77 10.80 -7.05
CA SER A 112 -15.24 9.47 -6.69
C SER A 112 -16.41 9.51 -5.72
N ASN A 113 -17.22 8.44 -5.71
CA ASN A 113 -18.24 8.29 -4.70
C ASN A 113 -17.61 8.18 -3.32
N TRP A 114 -18.22 8.85 -2.33
CA TRP A 114 -17.82 8.69 -0.94
C TRP A 114 -18.27 7.33 -0.41
N ILE A 115 -17.41 6.65 0.32
CA ILE A 115 -17.75 5.41 1.02
C ILE A 115 -17.84 5.76 2.51
N GLU A 116 -18.98 5.54 3.10
CA GLU A 116 -19.16 5.68 4.56
C GLU A 116 -18.62 4.43 5.25
N GLY A 117 -17.82 4.64 6.28
CA GLY A 117 -17.18 3.58 7.06
C GLY A 117 -16.09 4.13 7.95
N GLU A 118 -15.47 3.27 8.73
CA GLU A 118 -14.40 3.62 9.65
C GLU A 118 -13.11 2.87 9.31
N HIS A 119 -11.97 3.51 9.53
CA HIS A 119 -10.68 2.85 9.42
C HIS A 119 -10.36 2.13 10.74
N ILE A 120 -10.13 0.82 10.68
CA ILE A 120 -9.71 0.04 11.83
C ILE A 120 -8.20 -0.18 11.75
N THR A 121 -7.46 0.56 12.56
CA THR A 121 -5.99 0.53 12.57
C THR A 121 -5.40 -0.38 13.65
N HIS A 122 -6.22 -0.79 14.62
CA HIS A 122 -5.87 -1.72 15.69
C HIS A 122 -6.47 -3.08 15.35
N CYS A 123 -5.65 -4.01 14.86
CA CYS A 123 -6.16 -5.28 14.40
C CYS A 123 -6.42 -6.24 15.57
N THR A 124 -7.61 -6.82 15.58
CA THR A 124 -8.00 -7.97 16.42
C THR A 124 -7.97 -9.25 15.58
N GLU A 125 -8.12 -10.40 16.20
CA GLU A 125 -8.23 -11.70 15.53
C GLU A 125 -9.39 -11.68 14.51
N ASN A 126 -10.56 -11.18 14.89
CA ASN A 126 -11.73 -11.09 14.00
C ASN A 126 -11.49 -10.19 12.76
N ILE A 127 -10.90 -9.01 12.98
CA ILE A 127 -10.56 -8.08 11.88
C ILE A 127 -9.54 -8.70 10.93
N ALA A 128 -8.52 -9.36 11.49
CA ALA A 128 -7.49 -10.02 10.70
C ALA A 128 -8.06 -11.18 9.87
N GLU A 129 -8.93 -12.02 10.45
CA GLU A 129 -9.60 -13.12 9.76
C GLU A 129 -10.52 -12.61 8.65
N ALA A 130 -11.35 -11.60 8.95
CA ALA A 130 -12.27 -11.01 7.99
C ALA A 130 -11.50 -10.41 6.80
N PHE A 131 -10.42 -9.65 7.07
CA PHE A 131 -9.60 -9.09 6.00
C PHE A 131 -8.78 -10.17 5.26
N GLY A 132 -8.30 -11.20 5.93
CA GLY A 132 -7.66 -12.34 5.29
C GLY A 132 -8.56 -12.99 4.24
N THR A 133 -9.85 -13.13 4.55
CA THR A 133 -10.87 -13.63 3.61
C THR A 133 -11.03 -12.72 2.40
N GLU A 134 -11.12 -11.42 2.61
CA GLU A 134 -11.25 -10.45 1.52
C GLU A 134 -9.97 -10.35 0.69
N ALA A 135 -8.80 -10.33 1.33
CA ALA A 135 -7.49 -10.33 0.68
C ALA A 135 -7.30 -11.56 -0.22
N ARG A 136 -7.77 -12.73 0.21
CA ARG A 136 -7.76 -13.93 -0.63
C ARG A 136 -8.57 -13.74 -1.90
N LYS A 137 -9.80 -13.24 -1.80
CA LYS A 137 -10.66 -12.97 -2.98
C LYS A 137 -9.97 -11.98 -3.92
N ILE A 138 -9.41 -10.88 -3.39
CA ILE A 138 -8.72 -9.87 -4.18
C ILE A 138 -7.54 -10.49 -4.92
N HIS A 139 -6.71 -11.30 -4.26
CA HIS A 139 -5.55 -11.94 -4.87
C HIS A 139 -5.97 -12.95 -5.97
N ASP A 140 -7.01 -13.76 -5.73
CA ASP A 140 -7.50 -14.73 -6.72
C ASP A 140 -8.08 -14.04 -7.96
N ILE A 141 -8.87 -12.98 -7.78
CA ILE A 141 -9.38 -12.14 -8.86
C ILE A 141 -8.21 -11.44 -9.60
N SER A 142 -7.27 -10.89 -8.86
CA SER A 142 -6.14 -10.12 -9.39
C SER A 142 -5.19 -10.96 -10.24
N SER A 143 -5.06 -12.25 -9.95
CA SER A 143 -4.22 -13.17 -10.73
C SER A 143 -4.69 -13.33 -12.18
N THR A 144 -5.95 -13.07 -12.46
CA THR A 144 -6.55 -13.17 -13.81
C THR A 144 -6.60 -11.83 -14.56
N PHE A 145 -6.33 -10.71 -13.90
CA PHE A 145 -6.29 -9.40 -14.56
C PHE A 145 -5.07 -9.29 -15.47
N GLN A 146 -5.27 -8.79 -16.70
CA GLN A 146 -4.21 -8.59 -17.67
C GLN A 146 -4.00 -7.10 -17.94
N SER A 147 -2.75 -6.66 -17.81
CA SER A 147 -2.33 -5.29 -18.12
C SER A 147 -0.98 -5.28 -18.81
N SER A 148 -0.87 -4.47 -19.87
CA SER A 148 0.41 -4.14 -20.51
C SER A 148 1.07 -2.89 -19.90
N ILE A 149 0.37 -2.18 -19.03
CA ILE A 149 0.82 -0.91 -18.41
C ILE A 149 1.47 -1.16 -17.06
N PHE A 150 0.91 -2.08 -16.26
CA PHE A 150 1.48 -2.38 -14.94
C PHE A 150 2.79 -3.14 -15.09
N GLN A 151 3.80 -2.66 -14.37
CA GLN A 151 5.10 -3.31 -14.33
C GLN A 151 5.08 -4.47 -13.33
N LYS A 152 5.75 -5.55 -13.70
CA LYS A 152 6.10 -6.60 -12.75
C LYS A 152 7.24 -6.08 -11.86
N LYS A 153 7.00 -6.08 -10.57
CA LYS A 153 7.98 -5.62 -9.56
C LYS A 153 8.23 -6.75 -8.59
N SER A 154 9.47 -6.93 -8.21
CA SER A 154 9.84 -7.74 -7.04
C SER A 154 10.34 -6.81 -5.93
N HIS A 155 9.88 -7.02 -4.73
CA HIS A 155 10.41 -6.33 -3.56
C HIS A 155 11.87 -6.73 -3.30
N LEU A 156 12.28 -7.93 -3.74
CA LEU A 156 13.65 -8.39 -3.62
C LEU A 156 14.63 -7.49 -4.38
N ASP A 157 14.25 -6.98 -5.56
CA ASP A 157 15.07 -6.02 -6.32
C ASP A 157 15.32 -4.74 -5.52
N GLY A 158 14.29 -4.24 -4.82
CA GLY A 158 14.41 -3.09 -3.94
C GLY A 158 15.34 -3.35 -2.75
N TYR A 159 15.23 -4.53 -2.13
CA TYR A 159 16.12 -4.94 -1.04
C TYR A 159 17.57 -5.10 -1.52
N ALA A 160 17.79 -5.69 -2.69
CA ALA A 160 19.12 -5.80 -3.28
C ALA A 160 19.75 -4.41 -3.55
N GLN A 161 18.97 -3.45 -4.03
CA GLN A 161 19.43 -2.07 -4.18
C GLN A 161 19.83 -1.43 -2.85
N PHE A 162 19.06 -1.63 -1.77
CA PHE A 162 19.40 -1.15 -0.43
C PHE A 162 20.71 -1.76 0.07
N ILE A 163 20.92 -3.06 -0.14
CA ILE A 163 22.19 -3.72 0.18
C ILE A 163 23.34 -3.09 -0.59
N ASN A 164 23.24 -2.91 -1.90
CA ASN A 164 24.26 -2.31 -2.74
C ASN A 164 24.64 -0.89 -2.28
N MET A 165 23.67 -0.09 -1.82
CA MET A 165 23.93 1.24 -1.26
C MET A 165 24.79 1.18 0.02
N LEU A 166 24.59 0.16 0.84
CA LEU A 166 25.30 -0.01 2.11
C LEU A 166 26.66 -0.70 1.94
N GLU A 167 26.81 -1.62 0.99
CA GLU A 167 28.05 -2.38 0.76
C GLU A 167 29.27 -1.50 0.50
N SER A 168 29.10 -0.41 -0.23
CA SER A 168 30.17 0.56 -0.48
C SER A 168 30.73 1.20 0.79
N LYS A 169 30.05 1.03 1.93
CA LYS A 169 30.39 1.61 3.24
C LYS A 169 30.81 0.58 4.29
N VAL A 170 30.77 -0.72 3.95
CA VAL A 170 31.00 -1.85 4.89
C VAL A 170 32.45 -1.95 5.39
N SER A 171 33.43 -1.35 4.70
CA SER A 171 34.84 -1.44 5.09
C SER A 171 35.16 -0.91 6.49
N ALA A 172 34.23 -0.14 7.09
CA ALA A 172 34.44 0.55 8.35
C ALA A 172 33.87 -0.17 9.59
N CYS A 173 32.92 -1.12 9.44
CA CYS A 173 32.20 -1.66 10.60
C CYS A 173 31.85 -3.14 10.43
N LYS A 174 32.26 -3.97 11.41
CA LYS A 174 31.98 -5.42 11.44
C LYS A 174 30.48 -5.69 11.58
N ALA A 175 29.80 -4.97 12.48
CA ALA A 175 28.36 -5.16 12.73
C ALA A 175 27.52 -4.89 11.47
N LEU A 176 27.85 -3.87 10.69
CA LEU A 176 27.16 -3.60 9.42
C LEU A 176 27.38 -4.72 8.41
N ARG A 177 28.56 -5.31 8.35
CA ARG A 177 28.84 -6.45 7.46
C ARG A 177 27.99 -7.66 7.84
N GLU A 178 27.96 -8.02 9.12
CA GLU A 178 27.15 -9.13 9.63
C GLU A 178 25.65 -8.92 9.36
N TYR A 179 25.18 -7.69 9.50
CA TYR A 179 23.80 -7.33 9.17
C TYR A 179 23.49 -7.49 7.68
N ILE A 180 24.39 -7.06 6.81
CA ILE A 180 24.24 -7.21 5.35
C ILE A 180 24.25 -8.68 4.96
N ASP A 181 25.13 -9.48 5.54
CA ASP A 181 25.20 -10.92 5.27
C ASP A 181 23.90 -11.62 5.69
N LEU A 182 23.31 -11.24 6.83
CA LEU A 182 22.03 -11.73 7.28
C LEU A 182 20.89 -11.29 6.32
N ALA A 183 20.91 -10.04 5.86
CA ALA A 183 19.91 -9.57 4.89
C ALA A 183 20.00 -10.31 3.54
N LYS A 184 21.23 -10.56 3.04
CA LYS A 184 21.47 -11.37 1.84
C LYS A 184 20.95 -12.79 2.00
N TYR A 185 21.19 -13.43 3.14
CA TYR A 185 20.63 -14.75 3.45
C TYR A 185 19.11 -14.77 3.31
N HIS A 186 18.40 -13.76 3.86
CA HIS A 186 16.96 -13.68 3.73
C HIS A 186 16.50 -13.38 2.29
N ILE A 187 17.26 -12.61 1.51
CA ILE A 187 16.99 -12.41 0.08
C ILE A 187 17.08 -13.74 -0.67
N GLU A 188 18.14 -14.52 -0.43
CA GLU A 188 18.31 -15.86 -1.05
C GLU A 188 17.18 -16.81 -0.66
N CYS A 189 16.81 -16.87 0.62
CA CYS A 189 15.69 -17.70 1.09
C CYS A 189 14.34 -17.26 0.52
N ALA A 190 14.16 -15.99 0.19
CA ALA A 190 12.93 -15.47 -0.41
C ALA A 190 12.89 -15.62 -1.94
N HIS A 191 14.04 -15.87 -2.58
CA HIS A 191 14.13 -16.00 -4.03
C HIS A 191 13.45 -17.27 -4.53
N THR A 192 12.78 -17.17 -5.69
CA THR A 192 12.22 -18.31 -6.44
C THR A 192 12.13 -17.95 -7.91
N SER A 193 12.17 -18.96 -8.78
CA SER A 193 11.82 -18.83 -10.20
C SER A 193 10.34 -19.08 -10.47
N ASP A 194 9.62 -19.67 -9.49
CA ASP A 194 8.20 -19.99 -9.59
C ASP A 194 7.39 -18.85 -8.93
N LEU A 195 7.09 -17.82 -9.72
CA LEU A 195 6.39 -16.62 -9.27
C LEU A 195 4.94 -16.64 -9.75
N GLU A 196 4.01 -16.55 -8.83
CA GLU A 196 2.60 -16.30 -9.13
C GLU A 196 2.31 -14.80 -9.03
N PHE A 197 2.28 -14.12 -10.17
CA PHE A 197 2.00 -12.69 -10.20
C PHE A 197 0.53 -12.38 -10.00
N ILE A 198 0.27 -11.48 -9.07
CA ILE A 198 -1.02 -10.85 -8.82
C ILE A 198 -0.90 -9.34 -9.00
N VAL A 199 -2.01 -8.68 -9.27
CA VAL A 199 -2.04 -7.20 -9.20
C VAL A 199 -2.36 -6.80 -7.78
N GLN A 200 -1.48 -6.04 -7.17
CA GLN A 200 -1.63 -5.54 -5.81
C GLN A 200 -1.74 -4.01 -5.79
N THR A 201 -2.62 -3.52 -4.93
CA THR A 201 -2.72 -2.14 -4.48
C THR A 201 -2.29 -2.03 -3.02
N ASP A 202 -2.11 -0.81 -2.52
CA ASP A 202 -1.75 -0.57 -1.11
C ASP A 202 -2.97 -0.82 -0.19
N LEU A 203 -3.14 -2.07 0.23
CA LEU A 203 -4.21 -2.52 1.13
C LEU A 203 -3.86 -2.37 2.62
N ASN A 204 -3.14 -1.30 2.99
CA ASN A 204 -2.93 -1.02 4.40
C ASN A 204 -4.25 -0.64 5.11
N PRO A 205 -4.33 -0.69 6.46
CA PRO A 205 -5.57 -0.43 7.20
C PRO A 205 -6.20 0.96 6.98
N LEU A 206 -5.44 1.96 6.53
CA LEU A 206 -5.98 3.29 6.21
C LEU A 206 -6.68 3.35 4.84
N ASN A 207 -6.51 2.33 4.02
CA ASN A 207 -7.14 2.23 2.71
C ASN A 207 -8.35 1.28 2.72
N VAL A 208 -8.70 0.72 3.87
CA VAL A 208 -9.84 -0.17 4.06
C VAL A 208 -10.85 0.44 5.01
N LEU A 209 -12.09 0.52 4.58
CA LEU A 209 -13.22 1.02 5.34
C LEU A 209 -14.10 -0.14 5.81
N TRP A 210 -14.54 -0.06 7.06
CA TRP A 210 -15.33 -1.09 7.72
C TRP A 210 -16.70 -0.55 8.10
N ASP A 211 -17.68 -1.42 8.14
CA ASP A 211 -18.99 -1.11 8.73
C ASP A 211 -19.02 -1.45 10.23
N SER A 212 -20.15 -1.14 10.88
CA SER A 212 -20.36 -1.43 12.30
C SER A 212 -20.38 -2.92 12.66
N SER A 213 -20.54 -3.79 11.66
CA SER A 213 -20.48 -5.26 11.81
C SER A 213 -19.08 -5.83 11.58
N GLN A 214 -18.07 -4.95 11.46
CA GLN A 214 -16.68 -5.32 11.17
C GLN A 214 -16.54 -6.10 9.84
N GLN A 215 -17.35 -5.75 8.83
CA GLN A 215 -17.20 -6.25 7.48
C GLN A 215 -16.55 -5.16 6.61
N VAL A 216 -15.76 -5.57 5.60
CA VAL A 216 -15.15 -4.64 4.65
C VAL A 216 -16.26 -3.94 3.86
N LYS A 217 -16.41 -2.64 4.10
CA LYS A 217 -17.38 -1.77 3.44
C LYS A 217 -16.88 -1.23 2.11
N GLY A 218 -15.59 -1.05 2.02
CA GLY A 218 -14.95 -0.58 0.79
C GLY A 218 -13.46 -0.39 0.91
N ILE A 219 -12.82 -0.33 -0.24
CA ILE A 219 -11.40 -0.08 -0.39
C ILE A 219 -11.23 1.25 -1.11
N VAL A 220 -10.38 2.09 -0.59
CA VAL A 220 -10.03 3.40 -1.15
C VAL A 220 -8.56 3.42 -1.56
N ASP A 221 -8.18 4.45 -2.29
CA ASP A 221 -6.86 4.66 -2.87
C ASP A 221 -6.51 3.64 -3.99
N PHE A 222 -6.41 4.17 -5.19
CA PHE A 222 -6.16 3.41 -6.41
C PHE A 222 -4.73 3.62 -6.96
N GLU A 223 -3.87 4.25 -6.18
CA GLU A 223 -2.47 4.45 -6.55
C GLU A 223 -1.60 3.26 -6.13
N SER A 224 -0.35 3.27 -6.54
CA SER A 224 0.61 2.20 -6.17
C SER A 224 0.20 0.78 -6.61
N ILE A 225 -0.48 0.66 -7.76
CA ILE A 225 -0.86 -0.62 -8.33
C ILE A 225 0.28 -1.17 -9.21
N SER A 226 0.65 -2.41 -8.98
CA SER A 226 1.66 -3.13 -9.77
C SER A 226 1.44 -4.63 -9.69
N TYR A 227 2.07 -5.40 -10.60
CA TYR A 227 2.20 -6.83 -10.41
C TYR A 227 3.28 -7.12 -9.37
N VAL A 228 2.94 -7.97 -8.42
CA VAL A 228 3.87 -8.51 -7.41
C VAL A 228 3.68 -10.03 -7.29
N ASP A 229 4.66 -10.73 -6.77
CA ASP A 229 4.49 -12.14 -6.41
C ASP A 229 3.48 -12.26 -5.25
N ARG A 230 2.60 -13.27 -5.30
CA ARG A 230 1.55 -13.51 -4.29
C ARG A 230 2.12 -13.59 -2.86
N ILE A 231 3.27 -14.23 -2.68
CA ILE A 231 3.89 -14.37 -1.35
C ILE A 231 4.46 -13.03 -0.85
N GLU A 232 5.02 -12.22 -1.75
CA GLU A 232 5.42 -10.83 -1.41
C GLU A 232 4.20 -9.99 -1.00
N GLY A 233 3.11 -10.08 -1.75
CA GLY A 233 1.84 -9.43 -1.41
C GLY A 233 1.30 -9.87 -0.06
N LEU A 234 1.35 -11.17 0.21
CA LEU A 234 0.89 -11.73 1.48
C LEU A 234 1.76 -11.24 2.67
N ALA A 235 3.09 -11.19 2.51
CA ALA A 235 3.99 -10.64 3.52
C ALA A 235 3.66 -9.19 3.86
N PHE A 236 3.36 -8.37 2.84
CA PHE A 236 2.93 -6.99 3.04
C PHE A 236 1.65 -6.90 3.89
N LEU A 237 0.65 -7.73 3.60
CA LEU A 237 -0.61 -7.72 4.34
C LEU A 237 -0.45 -8.21 5.79
N ILE A 238 0.29 -9.30 6.02
CA ILE A 238 0.54 -9.82 7.37
C ILE A 238 1.25 -8.76 8.22
N LYS A 239 2.24 -8.07 7.68
CA LYS A 239 2.94 -6.98 8.38
C LYS A 239 1.97 -5.89 8.89
N TRP A 240 0.91 -5.60 8.14
CA TRP A 240 -0.07 -4.59 8.53
C TRP A 240 -1.13 -5.15 9.49
N TYR A 241 -1.71 -6.29 9.14
CA TYR A 241 -2.87 -6.84 9.85
C TYR A 241 -2.52 -7.72 11.05
N SER A 242 -1.24 -7.82 11.42
CA SER A 242 -0.79 -8.38 12.70
C SER A 242 -0.59 -7.32 13.81
N ARG A 243 -0.77 -6.03 13.52
CA ARG A 243 -0.51 -4.92 14.45
C ARG A 243 -1.70 -4.66 15.36
N THR A 244 -1.49 -4.84 16.66
CA THR A 244 -2.55 -4.69 17.67
C THR A 244 -2.65 -3.30 18.29
N LYS A 245 -1.61 -2.47 18.17
CA LYS A 245 -1.54 -1.12 18.74
C LYS A 245 -1.51 0.00 17.69
N GLY A 246 -2.15 -0.24 16.54
CA GLY A 246 -2.25 0.71 15.46
C GLY A 246 -1.08 0.68 14.47
N ILE A 247 -1.29 1.38 13.36
CA ILE A 247 -0.36 1.34 12.21
C ILE A 247 1.01 1.94 12.49
N HIS A 248 1.13 2.84 13.46
CA HIS A 248 2.40 3.45 13.85
C HIS A 248 3.20 2.60 14.85
N SER A 249 2.56 1.61 15.46
CA SER A 249 3.22 0.67 16.34
C SER A 249 3.98 -0.39 15.56
N HIS A 250 5.09 -0.86 16.09
CA HIS A 250 5.81 -2.03 15.60
C HIS A 250 5.47 -3.31 16.38
N GLU A 251 4.48 -3.22 17.28
CA GLU A 251 4.01 -4.39 18.00
C GLU A 251 3.09 -5.23 17.14
N VAL A 252 3.47 -6.48 16.97
CA VAL A 252 2.75 -7.47 16.19
C VAL A 252 2.38 -8.66 17.07
N CYS A 253 1.30 -9.37 16.72
CA CYS A 253 0.77 -10.48 17.48
C CYS A 253 0.65 -11.72 16.59
N ALA A 254 1.27 -12.83 17.00
CA ALA A 254 1.25 -14.08 16.26
C ALA A 254 -0.17 -14.66 16.12
N ARG A 255 -1.02 -14.53 17.15
CA ARG A 255 -2.42 -15.00 17.08
C ARG A 255 -3.21 -14.22 16.04
N VAL A 256 -3.04 -12.90 15.99
CA VAL A 256 -3.69 -12.05 14.98
C VAL A 256 -3.18 -12.39 13.57
N ALA A 257 -1.87 -12.61 13.40
CA ALA A 257 -1.31 -13.08 12.12
C ALA A 257 -1.85 -14.48 11.72
N SER A 258 -2.03 -15.39 12.71
CA SER A 258 -2.64 -16.70 12.47
C SER A 258 -4.07 -16.57 11.97
N SER A 259 -4.89 -15.75 12.62
CA SER A 259 -6.28 -15.51 12.21
C SER A 259 -6.36 -14.90 10.80
N PHE A 260 -5.45 -13.99 10.44
CA PHE A 260 -5.36 -13.48 9.06
C PHE A 260 -5.08 -14.62 8.06
N LEU A 261 -4.12 -15.50 8.35
CA LEU A 261 -3.77 -16.63 7.50
C LEU A 261 -4.89 -17.67 7.41
N GLU A 262 -5.67 -17.86 8.47
CA GLU A 262 -6.86 -18.71 8.51
C GLU A 262 -7.95 -18.16 7.58
N GLY A 263 -8.28 -16.88 7.70
CA GLY A 263 -9.20 -16.20 6.79
C GLY A 263 -8.73 -16.26 5.33
N TYR A 264 -7.45 -16.06 5.08
CA TYR A 264 -6.84 -16.21 3.76
C TYR A 264 -6.83 -17.63 3.25
N LYS A 265 -7.12 -18.64 4.10
CA LYS A 265 -7.02 -20.09 3.82
C LYS A 265 -5.63 -20.47 3.31
N ALA A 266 -4.60 -19.91 3.94
CA ALA A 266 -3.21 -20.07 3.50
C ALA A 266 -2.78 -21.55 3.45
N ASN A 267 -3.18 -22.38 4.40
CA ASN A 267 -2.86 -23.81 4.45
C ASN A 267 -3.37 -24.62 3.24
N ASN A 268 -4.34 -24.07 2.48
CA ASN A 268 -4.89 -24.75 1.32
C ASN A 268 -4.09 -24.49 0.03
N ILE A 269 -3.17 -23.50 0.06
CA ILE A 269 -2.48 -23.03 -1.14
C ILE A 269 -0.98 -22.87 -0.97
N LEU A 270 -0.50 -22.64 0.26
CA LEU A 270 0.91 -22.44 0.53
C LEU A 270 1.60 -23.77 0.84
N THR A 271 2.72 -24.00 0.17
CA THR A 271 3.64 -25.08 0.48
C THR A 271 4.53 -24.72 1.66
N LEU A 272 5.24 -25.70 2.21
CA LEU A 272 6.26 -25.47 3.23
C LEU A 272 7.35 -24.49 2.74
N ASN A 273 7.68 -24.54 1.45
CA ASN A 273 8.65 -23.62 0.85
C ASN A 273 8.10 -22.20 0.81
N ASP A 274 6.81 -21.99 0.51
CA ASP A 274 6.18 -20.67 0.54
C ASP A 274 6.18 -20.07 1.95
N TYR A 275 5.97 -20.89 2.99
CA TYR A 275 6.09 -20.42 4.37
C TYR A 275 7.52 -19.99 4.74
N LYS A 276 8.55 -20.68 4.25
CA LYS A 276 9.96 -20.27 4.42
C LYS A 276 10.25 -18.94 3.72
N ARG A 277 9.79 -18.82 2.47
CA ARG A 277 9.88 -17.55 1.70
C ARG A 277 9.17 -16.43 2.43
N LEU A 278 7.93 -16.65 2.87
CA LEU A 278 7.11 -15.70 3.59
C LEU A 278 7.79 -15.21 4.87
N SER A 279 8.40 -16.11 5.65
CA SER A 279 9.18 -15.75 6.84
C SER A 279 10.33 -14.82 6.52
N SER A 280 11.09 -15.11 5.46
CA SER A 280 12.20 -14.24 5.02
C SER A 280 11.74 -12.90 4.50
N LEU A 281 10.64 -12.83 3.74
CA LEU A 281 10.04 -11.58 3.28
C LEU A 281 9.51 -10.73 4.44
N LEU A 282 8.94 -11.34 5.46
CA LEU A 282 8.54 -10.65 6.68
C LEU A 282 9.75 -10.06 7.42
N TRP A 283 10.84 -10.83 7.55
CA TRP A 283 12.09 -10.33 8.12
C TRP A 283 12.60 -9.11 7.34
N LEU A 284 12.75 -9.22 6.02
CA LEU A 284 13.21 -8.14 5.14
C LEU A 284 12.33 -6.89 5.26
N SER A 285 11.03 -7.07 5.27
CA SER A 285 10.07 -5.95 5.35
C SER A 285 10.15 -5.19 6.69
N GLY A 286 10.62 -5.84 7.74
CA GLY A 286 10.87 -5.24 9.06
C GLY A 286 12.23 -4.58 9.18
N SER A 287 13.23 -5.19 8.58
CA SER A 287 14.65 -4.91 8.81
C SER A 287 15.29 -4.04 7.74
N LEU A 288 14.81 -4.08 6.51
CA LEU A 288 15.46 -3.44 5.37
C LEU A 288 14.47 -2.56 4.60
N ASN A 289 14.44 -1.27 4.91
CA ASN A 289 13.58 -0.29 4.24
C ASN A 289 14.33 1.04 4.06
N TRP A 290 13.74 1.98 3.34
CA TRP A 290 14.36 3.27 3.06
C TRP A 290 14.77 4.04 4.32
N ASN A 291 13.96 4.03 5.37
CA ASN A 291 14.29 4.71 6.62
C ASN A 291 15.49 4.07 7.33
N PHE A 292 15.60 2.74 7.27
CA PHE A 292 16.77 2.00 7.73
C PHE A 292 18.02 2.46 7.01
N VAL A 293 18.02 2.44 5.66
CA VAL A 293 19.18 2.83 4.85
C VAL A 293 19.58 4.28 5.13
N LYS A 294 18.61 5.20 5.11
CA LYS A 294 18.86 6.62 5.38
C LYS A 294 19.50 6.85 6.75
N LYS A 295 18.96 6.22 7.79
CA LYS A 295 19.48 6.36 9.15
C LYS A 295 20.88 5.69 9.26
N THR A 296 21.07 4.48 8.71
CA THR A 296 22.37 3.81 8.69
C THR A 296 23.46 4.73 8.11
N LEU A 297 23.19 5.32 6.94
CA LEU A 297 24.12 6.23 6.29
C LEU A 297 24.41 7.50 7.11
N SER A 298 23.45 7.97 7.91
CA SER A 298 23.64 9.16 8.75
C SER A 298 24.45 8.90 10.02
N VAL A 299 24.48 7.67 10.53
CA VAL A 299 25.16 7.30 11.77
C VAL A 299 26.40 6.43 11.57
N ILE A 300 26.82 6.21 10.33
CA ILE A 300 27.88 5.26 9.98
C ILE A 300 29.25 5.57 10.61
N SER A 301 29.48 6.81 10.99
CA SER A 301 30.71 7.26 11.67
C SER A 301 30.67 7.13 13.20
N ASP A 302 29.50 6.85 13.78
CA ASP A 302 29.33 6.59 15.20
C ASP A 302 29.02 5.11 15.42
N GLU A 303 30.04 4.34 15.80
CA GLU A 303 29.97 2.89 15.92
C GLU A 303 28.87 2.44 16.91
N ARG A 304 28.73 3.14 18.04
CA ARG A 304 27.74 2.81 19.05
C ARG A 304 26.31 3.08 18.55
N GLU A 305 26.07 4.25 17.98
CA GLU A 305 24.73 4.60 17.45
C GLU A 305 24.37 3.68 16.28
N LEU A 306 25.36 3.29 15.47
CA LEU A 306 25.18 2.34 14.37
C LEU A 306 24.78 0.96 14.90
N GLU A 307 25.47 0.40 15.89
CA GLU A 307 25.16 -0.90 16.47
C GLU A 307 23.76 -0.92 17.11
N GLU A 308 23.41 0.10 17.90
CA GLU A 308 22.07 0.24 18.50
C GLU A 308 20.98 0.29 17.40
N HIS A 309 21.24 1.01 16.31
CA HIS A 309 20.32 1.11 15.18
C HIS A 309 20.16 -0.22 14.43
N LEU A 310 21.27 -0.91 14.12
CA LEU A 310 21.24 -2.21 13.44
C LEU A 310 20.49 -3.25 14.27
N GLU A 311 20.76 -3.30 15.59
CA GLU A 311 20.09 -4.22 16.50
C GLU A 311 18.59 -3.96 16.58
N ALA A 312 18.17 -2.71 16.68
CA ALA A 312 16.76 -2.35 16.71
C ALA A 312 15.98 -2.85 15.47
N TYR A 313 16.62 -2.76 14.28
CA TYR A 313 16.01 -3.24 13.04
C TYR A 313 16.09 -4.76 12.89
N ARG A 314 17.15 -5.39 13.36
CA ARG A 314 17.28 -6.85 13.43
C ARG A 314 16.16 -7.46 14.28
N VAL A 315 15.98 -6.97 15.51
CA VAL A 315 14.91 -7.41 16.42
C VAL A 315 13.53 -7.21 15.80
N ARG A 316 13.33 -6.11 15.09
CA ARG A 316 12.06 -5.86 14.37
C ARG A 316 11.80 -6.89 13.27
N GLY A 317 12.82 -7.25 12.49
CA GLY A 317 12.71 -8.30 11.47
C GLY A 317 12.43 -9.67 12.08
N GLU A 318 13.17 -10.05 13.13
CA GLU A 318 12.98 -11.30 13.85
C GLU A 318 11.57 -11.41 14.44
N ARG A 319 11.04 -10.32 15.00
CA ARG A 319 9.67 -10.27 15.51
C ARG A 319 8.62 -10.52 14.42
N LEU A 320 8.83 -9.97 13.21
CA LEU A 320 7.91 -10.22 12.10
C LEU A 320 8.04 -11.64 11.54
N SER A 321 9.25 -12.14 11.38
CA SER A 321 9.46 -13.51 10.87
C SER A 321 8.95 -14.58 11.83
N SER A 322 9.01 -14.33 13.16
CA SER A 322 8.51 -15.24 14.19
C SER A 322 6.98 -15.38 14.22
N LEU A 323 6.23 -14.51 13.54
CA LEU A 323 4.76 -14.64 13.44
C LEU A 323 4.29 -15.97 12.84
N LEU A 324 5.17 -16.69 12.12
CA LEU A 324 4.87 -17.94 11.43
C LEU A 324 5.37 -19.20 12.17
N ILE A 325 6.13 -19.05 13.27
CA ILE A 325 6.79 -20.18 13.96
C ILE A 325 5.81 -21.05 14.76
N CYS A 326 4.59 -20.59 15.01
CA CYS A 326 3.59 -21.31 15.79
C CYS A 326 2.74 -22.30 14.95
N ARG A 327 3.23 -22.72 13.78
CA ARG A 327 2.51 -23.69 12.92
C ARG A 327 3.30 -24.96 12.63
#